data_33fdc24e291fc8c6c016e859df8d726b
#
_entry.id   33fdc24e291fc8c6c016e859df8d726b
#
_cell.length_a   1.000
_cell.length_b   1.000
_cell.length_c   1.000
_cell.angle_alpha   90.00
_cell.angle_beta   90.00
_cell.angle_gamma   90.00
#
_symmetry.space_group_name_H-M   'P 1'
#
loop_
_entity.id
_entity.type
_entity.pdbx_description
1 polymer ?
#
loop_
_entity_poly.entity_id
_entity_poly.type
_entity_poly.pdbx_seq_one_letter_code
_entity_poly.pdbx_strand_id
1 'polypeptide(L)' 'MKYNSVSEISVGDVVSMKDDTDYITEHLVITNYIKGETDAKGFTPKTNFTILIDNYGKRTVVHDYRELDILININDY' A
#
# COMPACT_ATOMS: atom_id res chain seq x y z
N MET A 1 9.65 -8.50 4.70
CA MET A 1 9.99 -7.22 5.34
C MET A 1 8.70 -6.45 5.62
N LYS A 2 8.64 -5.71 6.70
CA LYS A 2 7.45 -4.98 7.12
C LYS A 2 7.67 -3.48 7.10
N TYR A 3 6.59 -2.73 6.90
CA TYR A 3 6.63 -1.29 7.11
C TYR A 3 6.62 -0.97 8.61
N ASN A 4 7.35 0.04 9.02
CA ASN A 4 7.37 0.52 10.40
C ASN A 4 6.31 1.60 10.64
N SER A 5 5.86 2.26 9.59
CA SER A 5 4.83 3.29 9.66
C SER A 5 4.16 3.44 8.30
N VAL A 6 2.99 4.08 8.28
CA VAL A 6 2.25 4.34 7.05
C VAL A 6 3.03 5.27 6.11
N SER A 7 3.88 6.14 6.66
CA SER A 7 4.66 7.09 5.85
C SER A 7 5.76 6.42 5.04
N GLU A 8 6.12 5.18 5.37
CA GLU A 8 7.15 4.43 4.61
C GLU A 8 6.61 3.79 3.34
N ILE A 9 5.30 3.70 3.20
CA ILE A 9 4.69 3.10 2.01
C ILE A 9 4.88 4.05 0.82
N SER A 10 5.50 3.56 -0.24
CA SER A 10 5.75 4.34 -1.46
C SER A 10 4.96 3.79 -2.64
N VAL A 11 4.44 4.70 -3.47
CA VAL A 11 3.85 4.31 -4.75
C VAL A 11 4.92 3.59 -5.58
N GLY A 12 4.58 2.42 -6.09
CA GLY A 12 5.51 1.57 -6.83
C GLY A 12 6.06 0.41 -6.02
N ASP A 13 5.87 0.39 -4.69
CA ASP A 13 6.23 -0.78 -3.88
C ASP A 13 5.40 -1.99 -4.32
N VAL A 14 6.01 -3.17 -4.29
CA VAL A 14 5.30 -4.44 -4.51
C VAL A 14 5.17 -5.12 -3.16
N VAL A 15 3.94 -5.45 -2.81
CA VAL A 15 3.60 -5.98 -1.47
C VAL A 15 2.73 -7.23 -1.60
N SER A 16 2.70 -8.04 -0.55
CA SER A 16 1.71 -9.10 -0.36
C SER A 16 0.85 -8.78 0.84
N MET A 17 -0.36 -9.34 0.87
CA MET A 17 -1.29 -9.13 1.98
C MET A 17 -1.19 -10.28 2.97
N LYS A 18 -1.34 -9.95 4.26
CA LYS A 18 -1.25 -10.93 5.35
C LYS A 18 -2.23 -12.10 5.21
N ASP A 19 -3.39 -11.84 4.60
CA ASP A 19 -4.45 -12.85 4.47
C ASP A 19 -4.35 -13.69 3.19
N ASP A 20 -3.29 -13.52 2.41
CA ASP A 20 -3.01 -14.42 1.28
C ASP A 20 -2.73 -15.81 1.86
N THR A 21 -3.56 -16.81 1.52
CA THR A 21 -3.50 -18.11 2.15
C THR A 21 -2.46 -19.03 1.51
N ASP A 22 -2.76 -19.55 0.32
CA ASP A 22 -1.92 -20.54 -0.34
C ASP A 22 -1.02 -19.92 -1.40
N TYR A 23 -1.32 -18.69 -1.81
CA TYR A 23 -0.60 -17.99 -2.85
C TYR A 23 -0.20 -16.61 -2.37
N ILE A 24 1.07 -16.28 -2.57
CA ILE A 24 1.53 -14.91 -2.40
C ILE A 24 1.08 -14.14 -3.63
N THR A 25 0.05 -13.32 -3.48
CA THR A 25 -0.43 -12.46 -4.54
C THR A 25 0.33 -11.15 -4.51
N GLU A 26 1.06 -10.86 -5.58
CA GLU A 26 1.76 -9.59 -5.70
C GLU A 26 0.78 -8.46 -5.99
N HIS A 27 0.89 -7.38 -5.22
CA HIS A 27 0.12 -6.17 -5.39
C HIS A 27 1.04 -4.98 -5.54
N LEU A 28 0.69 -4.08 -6.45
CA LEU A 28 1.42 -2.82 -6.64
C LEU A 28 0.72 -1.73 -5.85
N VAL A 29 1.49 -0.96 -5.07
CA VAL A 29 0.97 0.23 -4.40
C VAL A 29 0.79 1.33 -5.43
N ILE A 30 -0.45 1.76 -5.65
CA ILE A 30 -0.77 2.81 -6.61
C ILE A 30 -1.08 4.15 -5.95
N THR A 31 -1.51 4.14 -4.69
CA THR A 31 -1.78 5.37 -3.94
C THR A 31 -1.66 5.07 -2.45
N ASN A 32 -1.09 6.01 -1.70
CA ASN A 32 -1.03 5.93 -0.25
C ASN A 32 -1.52 7.26 0.34
N TYR A 33 -2.62 7.22 1.09
CA TYR A 33 -3.20 8.39 1.72
C TYR A 33 -2.91 8.38 3.22
N ILE A 34 -2.36 9.48 3.70
CA ILE A 34 -2.04 9.67 5.12
C ILE A 34 -3.00 10.68 5.72
N LYS A 35 -3.59 10.33 6.87
CA LYS A 35 -4.54 11.17 7.57
C LYS A 35 -3.99 12.59 7.76
N GLY A 36 -4.78 13.58 7.34
CA GLY A 36 -4.46 14.99 7.52
C GLY A 36 -3.51 15.57 6.48
N GLU A 37 -2.96 14.76 5.57
CA GLU A 37 -2.10 15.26 4.50
C GLU A 37 -2.94 15.54 3.24
N THR A 38 -2.94 16.79 2.81
CA THR A 38 -3.68 17.22 1.61
C THR A 38 -2.88 16.87 0.36
N ASP A 39 -3.52 16.18 -0.60
CA ASP A 39 -2.89 15.85 -1.86
C ASP A 39 -2.92 17.03 -2.85
N ALA A 40 -2.35 16.83 -4.04
CA ALA A 40 -2.28 17.87 -5.07
C ALA A 40 -3.65 18.31 -5.58
N LYS A 41 -4.69 17.48 -5.37
CA LYS A 41 -6.06 17.77 -5.80
C LYS A 41 -6.88 18.45 -4.71
N GLY A 42 -6.29 18.69 -3.55
CA GLY A 42 -6.96 19.30 -2.41
C GLY A 42 -7.73 18.34 -1.52
N PHE A 43 -7.55 17.03 -1.73
CA PHE A 43 -8.18 16.01 -0.89
C PHE A 43 -7.37 15.78 0.39
N THR A 44 -8.05 15.85 1.54
CA THR A 44 -7.44 15.57 2.86
C THR A 44 -8.13 14.35 3.45
N PRO A 45 -7.44 13.19 3.51
CA PRO A 45 -8.06 11.98 4.06
C PRO A 45 -8.29 12.10 5.56
N LYS A 46 -9.36 11.48 6.03
CA LYS A 46 -9.69 11.41 7.47
C LYS A 46 -9.09 10.19 8.14
N THR A 47 -8.63 9.23 7.37
CA THR A 47 -7.96 8.01 7.86
C THR A 47 -6.81 7.67 6.93
N ASN A 48 -5.85 6.88 7.43
CA ASN A 48 -4.80 6.32 6.58
C ASN A 48 -5.39 5.19 5.74
N PHE A 49 -5.11 5.18 4.45
CA PHE A 49 -5.43 4.02 3.62
C PHE A 49 -4.53 3.96 2.40
N THR A 50 -4.32 2.73 1.93
CA THR A 50 -3.46 2.44 0.79
C THR A 50 -4.27 1.71 -0.25
N ILE A 51 -4.13 2.10 -1.51
CA ILE A 51 -4.79 1.43 -2.63
C ILE A 51 -3.76 0.58 -3.36
N LEU A 52 -4.08 -0.71 -3.50
CA LEU A 52 -3.26 -1.70 -4.19
C LEU A 52 -3.98 -2.16 -5.46
N ILE A 53 -3.20 -2.60 -6.43
CA ILE A 53 -3.73 -3.25 -7.63
C ILE A 53 -3.00 -4.56 -7.87
N ASP A 54 -3.74 -5.62 -8.22
CA ASP A 54 -3.17 -6.92 -8.57
C ASP A 54 -2.93 -7.06 -10.07
N ASN A 55 -2.44 -8.22 -10.50
CA ASN A 55 -2.15 -8.48 -11.91
C ASN A 55 -3.39 -8.56 -12.79
N TYR A 56 -4.57 -8.66 -12.19
CA TYR A 56 -5.84 -8.74 -12.90
C TYR A 56 -6.55 -7.37 -12.95
N GLY A 57 -5.92 -6.33 -12.42
CA GLY A 57 -6.50 -5.00 -12.38
C GLY A 57 -7.47 -4.77 -11.23
N LYS A 58 -7.60 -5.73 -10.31
CA LYS A 58 -8.46 -5.57 -9.14
C LYS A 58 -7.79 -4.65 -8.11
N ARG A 59 -8.52 -3.64 -7.67
CA ARG A 59 -8.06 -2.72 -6.63
C ARG A 59 -8.54 -3.19 -5.26
N THR A 60 -7.67 -3.02 -4.27
CA THR A 60 -7.94 -3.36 -2.88
C THR A 60 -7.53 -2.19 -2.01
N VAL A 61 -8.38 -1.81 -1.05
CA VAL A 61 -8.08 -0.76 -0.08
C VAL A 61 -7.64 -1.41 1.23
N VAL A 62 -6.48 -0.97 1.74
CA VAL A 62 -5.94 -1.47 3.01
C VAL A 62 -5.82 -0.31 3.97
N HIS A 63 -6.38 -0.45 5.17
CA HIS A 63 -6.36 0.60 6.19
C HIS A 63 -5.23 0.41 7.20
N ASP A 64 -4.72 -0.81 7.35
CA ASP A 64 -3.67 -1.11 8.32
C ASP A 64 -2.40 -1.55 7.59
N TYR A 65 -1.36 -0.71 7.62
CA TYR A 65 -0.08 -0.99 6.96
C TYR A 65 0.58 -2.27 7.48
N ARG A 66 0.24 -2.72 8.69
CA ARG A 66 0.79 -3.94 9.29
C ARG A 66 0.30 -5.21 8.59
N GLU A 67 -0.74 -5.11 7.77
CA GLU A 67 -1.22 -6.23 6.95
C GLU A 67 -0.38 -6.46 5.70
N LEU A 68 0.57 -5.58 5.42
CA LEU A 68 1.38 -5.63 4.20
C LEU A 68 2.78 -6.17 4.49
N ASP A 69 3.24 -7.08 3.63
CA ASP A 69 4.62 -7.52 3.56
C ASP A 69 5.27 -6.90 2.32
N ILE A 70 6.44 -6.30 2.48
CA ILE A 70 7.19 -5.71 1.37
C ILE A 70 7.91 -6.82 0.61
N LEU A 71 7.58 -6.99 -0.65
CA LEU A 71 8.30 -7.90 -1.55
C LEU A 71 9.41 -7.14 -2.29
N ILE A 72 9.09 -5.96 -2.80
CA ILE A 72 10.04 -5.08 -3.47
C ILE A 72 9.77 -3.66 -2.98
N ASN A 73 10.80 -3.02 -2.40
CA ASN A 73 10.73 -1.62 -2.01
C ASN A 73 11.31 -0.78 -3.16
N ILE A 74 10.49 0.10 -3.74
CA ILE A 74 10.90 0.91 -4.88
C ILE A 74 12.09 1.82 -4.56
N ASN A 75 12.25 2.20 -3.29
CA ASN A 75 13.35 3.07 -2.87
C ASN A 75 14.70 2.34 -2.76
N ASP A 76 14.72 1.03 -2.88
CA ASP A 76 15.95 0.22 -2.85
C ASP A 76 16.57 0.02 -4.23
N TYR A 77 16.01 0.63 -5.25
CA TYR A 77 16.55 0.59 -6.61
C TYR A 77 17.40 1.80 -6.93
#